data_64a2c6a0957d0f92abb3bb4e9789d094
#
_entry.id   64a2c6a0957d0f92abb3bb4e9789d094
#
_cell.length_a   1.000
_cell.length_b   1.000
_cell.length_c   1.000
_cell.angle_alpha   90.00
_cell.angle_beta   90.00
_cell.angle_gamma   90.00
#
_symmetry.space_group_name_H-M   'P 1'
#
loop_
_entity.id
_entity.type
_entity.pdbx_description
1 polymer ?
#
loop_
_entity_poly.entity_id
_entity_poly.type
_entity_poly.pdbx_seq_one_letter_code
_entity_poly.pdbx_strand_id
1 'polypeptide(L)'
;MEPIDNFHYRIRGDQILRVDSLIPSFTDLKPGSELFHIVTVEMEPEPAVFCRKAAQKSAAQSGLLDQTDEQREGLIYLSCLPWLDFTGVLNNREGPDDGTPQVIWGKYRRELDGRLTLPYSIDANHRLMDGLHLGKFAENLQKLLEGVEENPSH
;
A
#
# COMPACT_ATOMS: atom_id res chain seq x y z
N MET A 1 -16.65 -7.85 -6.56
CA MET A 1 -15.18 -8.03 -6.63
C MET A 1 -14.80 -9.12 -5.63
N GLU A 2 -14.11 -10.16 -6.09
CA GLU A 2 -13.74 -11.29 -5.24
C GLU A 2 -12.52 -10.91 -4.37
N PRO A 3 -12.57 -11.08 -3.04
CA PRO A 3 -11.41 -10.75 -2.18
C PRO A 3 -10.25 -11.72 -2.47
N ILE A 4 -9.03 -11.22 -2.30
CA ILE A 4 -7.82 -12.02 -2.44
C ILE A 4 -7.31 -12.37 -1.04
N ASP A 5 -7.73 -13.52 -0.56
CA ASP A 5 -7.50 -13.97 0.83
C ASP A 5 -6.00 -14.10 1.16
N ASN A 6 -5.16 -14.32 0.13
CA ASN A 6 -3.72 -14.50 0.28
C ASN A 6 -3.01 -13.29 0.91
N PHE A 7 -3.57 -12.08 0.82
CA PHE A 7 -3.02 -10.90 1.51
C PHE A 7 -3.08 -11.03 3.03
N HIS A 8 -3.95 -11.90 3.56
CA HIS A 8 -4.09 -12.15 4.98
C HIS A 8 -3.10 -13.16 5.55
N TYR A 9 -2.27 -13.80 4.73
CA TYR A 9 -1.35 -14.82 5.22
C TYR A 9 0.01 -14.25 5.60
N ARG A 10 0.58 -14.80 6.68
CA ARG A 10 1.92 -14.49 7.18
C ARG A 10 2.67 -15.77 7.50
N ILE A 11 4.00 -15.73 7.40
CA ILE A 11 4.88 -16.85 7.71
C ILE A 11 5.45 -16.65 9.11
N ARG A 12 5.38 -17.70 9.94
CA ARG A 12 5.96 -17.73 11.29
C ARG A 12 6.64 -19.08 11.48
N GLY A 13 7.98 -19.13 11.23
CA GLY A 13 8.72 -20.38 11.20
C GLY A 13 8.12 -21.35 10.17
N ASP A 14 7.70 -22.52 10.63
CA ASP A 14 7.11 -23.56 9.77
C ASP A 14 5.60 -23.42 9.57
N GLN A 15 4.98 -22.37 10.12
CA GLN A 15 3.54 -22.18 10.09
C GLN A 15 3.14 -21.01 9.19
N ILE A 16 1.97 -21.15 8.57
CA ILE A 16 1.27 -20.06 7.89
C ILE A 16 0.10 -19.65 8.79
N LEU A 17 0.09 -18.37 9.17
CA LEU A 17 -0.96 -17.76 9.98
C LEU A 17 -1.83 -16.89 9.09
N ARG A 18 -3.11 -16.84 9.41
CA ARG A 18 -4.05 -15.89 8.82
C ARG A 18 -4.33 -14.73 9.78
N VAL A 19 -4.08 -13.51 9.35
CA VAL A 19 -4.43 -12.30 10.11
C VAL A 19 -5.88 -11.89 9.81
N ASP A 20 -6.57 -11.40 10.81
CA ASP A 20 -7.99 -11.05 10.71
C ASP A 20 -8.22 -9.77 9.92
N SER A 21 -7.32 -8.80 10.04
CA SER A 21 -7.42 -7.50 9.38
C SER A 21 -6.13 -7.11 8.70
N LEU A 22 -6.26 -6.37 7.59
CA LEU A 22 -5.16 -5.74 6.88
C LEU A 22 -5.05 -4.29 7.32
N ILE A 23 -3.83 -3.84 7.60
CA ILE A 23 -3.56 -2.55 8.21
C ILE A 23 -2.60 -1.78 7.33
N PRO A 24 -3.07 -0.76 6.61
CA PRO A 24 -2.21 0.10 5.80
C PRO A 24 -1.17 0.83 6.64
N SER A 25 0.09 0.69 6.26
CA SER A 25 1.24 1.43 6.79
C SER A 25 1.95 2.10 5.62
N PHE A 26 2.02 3.42 5.61
CA PHE A 26 2.51 4.17 4.46
C PHE A 26 3.54 5.22 4.83
N THR A 27 4.42 5.52 3.87
CA THR A 27 5.36 6.62 4.00
C THR A 27 4.69 7.94 3.62
N ASP A 28 4.89 8.95 4.45
CA ASP A 28 4.45 10.31 4.18
C ASP A 28 5.59 11.31 4.44
N LEU A 29 5.65 12.38 3.65
CA LEU A 29 6.69 13.39 3.77
C LEU A 29 6.22 14.50 4.71
N LYS A 30 7.01 14.80 5.72
CA LYS A 30 6.68 15.91 6.64
C LYS A 30 6.72 17.25 5.89
N PRO A 31 5.69 18.10 6.04
CA PRO A 31 5.67 19.41 5.41
C PRO A 31 6.92 20.23 5.72
N GLY A 32 7.58 20.74 4.67
CA GLY A 32 8.79 21.57 4.81
C GLY A 32 10.05 20.82 5.22
N SER A 33 10.07 19.49 5.13
CA SER A 33 11.20 18.62 5.47
C SER A 33 11.50 17.65 4.34
N GLU A 34 12.74 17.18 4.27
CA GLU A 34 13.15 16.03 3.44
C GLU A 34 13.02 14.70 4.20
N LEU A 35 12.57 14.75 5.46
CA LEU A 35 12.37 13.55 6.26
C LEU A 35 10.94 13.03 6.09
N PHE A 36 10.85 11.74 5.83
CA PHE A 36 9.57 11.03 5.83
C PHE A 36 9.28 10.43 7.21
N HIS A 37 8.04 10.05 7.42
CA HIS A 37 7.62 9.20 8.52
C HIS A 37 6.72 8.06 8.02
N ILE A 38 6.56 7.05 8.85
CA ILE A 38 5.72 5.88 8.56
C ILE A 38 4.45 6.02 9.40
N VAL A 39 3.32 6.05 8.74
CA VAL A 39 2.00 6.26 9.33
C VAL A 39 1.16 4.99 9.14
N THR A 40 0.69 4.41 10.23
CA THR A 40 -0.14 3.21 10.21
C THR A 40 -1.56 3.54 10.64
N VAL A 41 -2.55 3.18 9.84
CA VAL A 41 -3.96 3.55 10.04
C VAL A 41 -4.84 2.32 9.87
N GLU A 42 -5.86 2.19 10.71
CA GLU A 42 -6.86 1.13 10.53
C GLU A 42 -7.58 1.27 9.19
N MET A 43 -7.87 0.12 8.57
CA MET A 43 -8.68 0.10 7.36
C MET A 43 -10.09 0.61 7.65
N GLU A 44 -10.59 1.47 6.78
CA GLU A 44 -11.94 1.99 6.84
C GLU A 44 -12.72 1.58 5.58
N PRO A 45 -14.01 1.24 5.71
CA PRO A 45 -14.82 0.87 4.55
C PRO A 45 -15.00 2.02 3.55
N GLU A 46 -15.06 3.26 4.06
CA GLU A 46 -15.26 4.48 3.27
C GLU A 46 -13.92 5.15 2.97
N PRO A 47 -13.49 5.25 1.69
CA PRO A 47 -12.21 5.85 1.32
C PRO A 47 -12.00 7.27 1.87
N ALA A 48 -13.04 8.10 1.85
CA ALA A 48 -12.98 9.48 2.37
C ALA A 48 -12.73 9.52 3.89
N VAL A 49 -13.26 8.55 4.64
CA VAL A 49 -13.01 8.42 6.08
C VAL A 49 -11.56 7.97 6.31
N PHE A 50 -11.09 7.00 5.55
CA PHE A 50 -9.71 6.54 5.61
C PHE A 50 -8.74 7.70 5.34
N CYS A 51 -8.88 8.43 4.23
CA CYS A 51 -8.02 9.54 3.87
C CYS A 51 -7.98 10.62 4.96
N ARG A 52 -9.13 10.97 5.55
CA ARG A 52 -9.21 11.96 6.63
C ARG A 52 -8.46 11.49 7.88
N LYS A 53 -8.65 10.24 8.30
CA LYS A 53 -7.95 9.66 9.46
C LYS A 53 -6.44 9.57 9.21
N ALA A 54 -6.05 9.16 8.00
CA ALA A 54 -4.65 9.08 7.59
C ALA A 54 -3.98 10.46 7.67
N ALA A 55 -4.59 11.50 7.11
CA ALA A 55 -4.08 12.86 7.18
C ALA A 55 -3.99 13.39 8.61
N GLN A 56 -4.99 13.13 9.45
CA GLN A 56 -4.99 13.53 10.86
C GLN A 56 -3.86 12.84 11.64
N LYS A 57 -3.69 11.52 11.44
CA LYS A 57 -2.62 10.76 12.13
C LYS A 57 -1.25 11.22 11.66
N SER A 58 -1.05 11.42 10.36
CA SER A 58 0.20 11.94 9.81
C SER A 58 0.55 13.30 10.40
N ALA A 59 -0.40 14.23 10.44
CA ALA A 59 -0.18 15.57 11.00
C ALA A 59 0.16 15.55 12.49
N ALA A 60 -0.41 14.63 13.25
CA ALA A 60 -0.20 14.52 14.71
C ALA A 60 1.10 13.77 15.07
N GLN A 61 1.63 12.95 14.17
CA GLN A 61 2.78 12.10 14.46
C GLN A 61 4.08 12.90 14.44
N SER A 62 4.81 12.89 15.55
CA SER A 62 6.10 13.58 15.68
C SER A 62 7.31 12.72 15.33
N GLY A 63 7.24 11.40 15.62
CA GLY A 63 8.31 10.42 15.39
C GLY A 63 8.37 9.88 13.97
N LEU A 64 9.43 9.12 13.67
CA LEU A 64 9.59 8.42 12.39
C LEU A 64 8.49 7.37 12.21
N LEU A 65 8.22 6.60 13.25
CA LEU A 65 7.21 5.53 13.29
C LEU A 65 6.70 5.34 14.73
N ASP A 66 5.56 4.68 14.86
CA ASP A 66 5.09 4.14 16.12
C ASP A 66 5.53 2.68 16.23
N GLN A 67 6.41 2.37 17.21
CA GLN A 67 6.96 1.02 17.37
C GLN A 67 5.88 -0.02 17.70
N THR A 68 4.79 0.39 18.35
CA THR A 68 3.67 -0.51 18.64
C THR A 68 2.94 -0.90 17.37
N ASP A 69 2.76 0.05 16.44
CA ASP A 69 2.15 -0.21 15.13
C ASP A 69 3.02 -1.13 14.27
N GLU A 70 4.35 -0.95 14.28
CA GLU A 70 5.29 -1.78 13.49
C GLU A 70 5.35 -3.26 13.92
N GLN A 71 4.92 -3.57 15.13
CA GLN A 71 4.85 -4.95 15.63
C GLN A 71 3.57 -5.70 15.23
N ARG A 72 2.67 -5.04 14.50
CA ARG A 72 1.38 -5.64 14.10
C ARG A 72 1.56 -6.57 12.91
N GLU A 73 0.95 -7.74 12.97
CA GLU A 73 1.11 -8.76 11.92
C GLU A 73 0.32 -8.49 10.64
N GLY A 74 -0.74 -7.68 10.70
CA GLY A 74 -1.63 -7.39 9.57
C GLY A 74 -1.14 -6.29 8.64
N LEU A 75 0.09 -5.78 8.77
CA LEU A 75 0.58 -4.64 8.00
C LEU A 75 0.60 -4.93 6.48
N ILE A 76 0.26 -3.90 5.70
CA ILE A 76 0.56 -3.78 4.27
C ILE A 76 1.33 -2.48 4.09
N TYR A 77 2.50 -2.56 3.48
CA TYR A 77 3.32 -1.38 3.23
C TYR A 77 2.95 -0.72 1.91
N LEU A 78 2.73 0.60 1.99
CA LEU A 78 2.36 1.43 0.86
C LEU A 78 3.36 2.59 0.72
N SER A 79 3.79 2.89 -0.51
CA SER A 79 4.69 4.00 -0.75
C SER A 79 4.36 4.71 -2.05
N CYS A 80 4.42 6.04 -2.03
CA CYS A 80 4.26 6.86 -3.21
C CYS A 80 5.59 7.55 -3.55
N LEU A 81 6.03 7.41 -4.79
CA LEU A 81 7.22 8.07 -5.34
C LEU A 81 6.80 9.06 -6.45
N PRO A 82 6.16 10.19 -6.10
CA PRO A 82 5.48 11.05 -7.09
C PRO A 82 6.43 11.76 -8.05
N TRP A 83 7.74 11.65 -7.81
CA TRP A 83 8.78 12.22 -8.68
C TRP A 83 9.30 11.23 -9.73
N LEU A 84 9.04 9.94 -9.56
CA LEU A 84 9.62 8.87 -10.37
C LEU A 84 8.59 8.20 -11.27
N ASP A 85 8.98 8.08 -12.54
CA ASP A 85 8.33 7.24 -13.52
C ASP A 85 9.21 6.01 -13.73
N PHE A 86 8.81 4.86 -13.21
CA PHE A 86 9.60 3.64 -13.19
C PHE A 86 8.90 2.49 -13.93
N THR A 87 9.67 1.49 -14.31
CA THR A 87 9.18 0.22 -14.88
C THR A 87 9.12 -0.92 -13.88
N GLY A 88 9.72 -0.73 -12.72
CA GLY A 88 9.71 -1.67 -11.59
C GLY A 88 10.52 -1.13 -10.42
N VAL A 89 10.13 -1.51 -9.22
CA VAL A 89 10.81 -1.19 -7.97
C VAL A 89 10.91 -2.47 -7.14
N LEU A 90 12.07 -2.69 -6.55
CA LEU A 90 12.26 -3.74 -5.56
C LEU A 90 12.50 -3.11 -4.20
N ASN A 91 11.78 -3.60 -3.20
CA ASN A 91 11.99 -3.25 -1.81
C ASN A 91 12.85 -4.30 -1.09
N ASN A 92 13.50 -3.86 -0.02
CA ASN A 92 14.13 -4.78 0.90
C ASN A 92 13.07 -5.58 1.66
N ARG A 93 13.37 -6.87 1.85
CA ARG A 93 12.65 -7.75 2.75
C ARG A 93 13.53 -8.06 3.95
N GLU A 94 12.90 -8.23 5.11
CA GLU A 94 13.63 -8.60 6.34
C GLU A 94 14.19 -10.03 6.30
N GLY A 95 13.72 -10.84 5.35
CA GLY A 95 14.18 -12.21 5.17
C GLY A 95 13.23 -13.03 4.31
N PRO A 96 13.54 -14.34 4.14
CA PRO A 96 12.73 -15.23 3.30
C PRO A 96 11.32 -15.46 3.85
N ASP A 97 11.11 -15.24 5.13
CA ASP A 97 9.81 -15.42 5.82
C ASP A 97 9.01 -14.11 5.92
N ASP A 98 9.53 -12.99 5.43
CA ASP A 98 8.77 -11.75 5.37
C ASP A 98 7.60 -11.92 4.38
N GLY A 99 6.42 -12.05 4.95
CA GLY A 99 5.16 -12.20 4.22
C GLY A 99 4.38 -10.90 4.04
N THR A 100 4.95 -9.76 4.45
CA THR A 100 4.29 -8.45 4.36
C THR A 100 4.20 -7.99 2.92
N PRO A 101 3.00 -7.80 2.36
CA PRO A 101 2.83 -7.26 1.02
C PRO A 101 3.26 -5.80 0.97
N GLN A 102 3.85 -5.39 -0.14
CA GLN A 102 4.31 -4.02 -0.36
C GLN A 102 3.81 -3.53 -1.71
N VAL A 103 3.21 -2.35 -1.76
CA VAL A 103 2.74 -1.71 -2.98
C VAL A 103 3.37 -0.33 -3.09
N ILE A 104 4.01 -0.08 -4.23
CA ILE A 104 4.64 1.21 -4.52
C ILE A 104 4.05 1.73 -5.83
N TRP A 105 3.71 3.03 -5.87
CA TRP A 105 3.33 3.67 -7.12
C TRP A 105 4.15 4.93 -7.34
N GLY A 106 4.25 5.32 -8.60
CA GLY A 106 5.07 6.43 -9.05
C GLY A 106 4.27 7.61 -9.55
N LYS A 107 4.95 8.44 -10.34
CA LYS A 107 4.39 9.64 -10.95
C LYS A 107 3.30 9.26 -11.98
N TYR A 108 2.13 9.87 -11.86
CA TYR A 108 1.11 9.73 -12.88
C TYR A 108 1.47 10.51 -14.17
N ARG A 109 1.00 10.02 -15.30
CA ARG A 109 1.13 10.63 -16.61
C ARG A 109 -0.24 10.82 -17.21
N ARG A 110 -0.38 11.89 -18.03
CA ARG A 110 -1.54 12.05 -18.90
C ARG A 110 -1.17 11.56 -20.28
N GLU A 111 -1.87 10.56 -20.76
CA GLU A 111 -1.71 10.00 -22.10
C GLU A 111 -2.31 10.92 -23.17
N LEU A 112 -1.98 10.66 -24.45
CA LEU A 112 -2.48 11.47 -25.56
C LEU A 112 -4.01 11.44 -25.72
N ASP A 113 -4.64 10.39 -25.30
CA ASP A 113 -6.11 10.22 -25.27
C ASP A 113 -6.78 10.82 -24.01
N GLY A 114 -6.00 11.48 -23.15
CA GLY A 114 -6.48 12.13 -21.93
C GLY A 114 -6.52 11.23 -20.68
N ARG A 115 -6.33 9.92 -20.82
CA ARG A 115 -6.30 9.00 -19.67
C ARG A 115 -5.14 9.33 -18.74
N LEU A 116 -5.34 9.11 -17.44
CA LEU A 116 -4.27 9.15 -16.45
C LEU A 116 -3.77 7.73 -16.20
N THR A 117 -2.46 7.56 -16.27
CA THR A 117 -1.78 6.30 -15.95
C THR A 117 -0.70 6.54 -14.89
N LEU A 118 -0.43 5.56 -14.09
CA LEU A 118 0.68 5.58 -13.15
C LEU A 118 1.37 4.21 -13.11
N PRO A 119 2.71 4.16 -12.96
CA PRO A 119 3.39 2.90 -12.72
C PRO A 119 3.13 2.46 -11.28
N TYR A 120 2.93 1.16 -11.07
CA TYR A 120 2.96 0.58 -9.74
C TYR A 120 3.74 -0.73 -9.73
N SER A 121 4.27 -1.08 -8.59
CA SER A 121 4.93 -2.35 -8.31
C SER A 121 4.31 -2.97 -7.07
N ILE A 122 4.05 -4.26 -7.14
CA ILE A 122 3.63 -5.03 -5.98
C ILE A 122 4.69 -6.09 -5.69
N ASP A 123 5.12 -6.16 -4.44
CA ASP A 123 6.02 -7.17 -3.94
C ASP A 123 5.32 -8.04 -2.91
N ALA A 124 5.28 -9.35 -3.15
CA ALA A 124 4.65 -10.33 -2.29
C ALA A 124 5.52 -11.58 -2.18
N ASN A 125 5.44 -12.27 -1.05
CA ASN A 125 6.18 -13.51 -0.84
C ASN A 125 5.59 -14.65 -1.66
N HIS A 126 6.40 -15.25 -2.54
CA HIS A 126 5.92 -16.31 -3.45
C HIS A 126 5.46 -17.58 -2.73
N ARG A 127 5.82 -17.79 -1.47
CA ARG A 127 5.27 -18.87 -0.64
C ARG A 127 3.80 -18.66 -0.28
N LEU A 128 3.29 -17.42 -0.37
CA LEU A 128 1.93 -17.03 -0.02
C LEU A 128 1.08 -16.65 -1.23
N MET A 129 1.70 -16.15 -2.28
CA MET A 129 1.04 -15.63 -3.47
C MET A 129 1.78 -16.05 -4.72
N ASP A 130 1.04 -16.34 -5.78
CA ASP A 130 1.56 -16.57 -7.12
C ASP A 130 1.02 -15.55 -8.14
N GLY A 131 1.41 -15.69 -9.40
CA GLY A 131 1.02 -14.79 -10.47
C GLY A 131 -0.49 -14.64 -10.67
N LEU A 132 -1.29 -15.67 -10.37
CA LEU A 132 -2.75 -15.60 -10.46
C LEU A 132 -3.32 -14.59 -9.44
N HIS A 133 -2.83 -14.62 -8.20
CA HIS A 133 -3.26 -13.70 -7.14
C HIS A 133 -2.87 -12.25 -7.46
N LEU A 134 -1.67 -12.05 -8.00
CA LEU A 134 -1.20 -10.74 -8.42
C LEU A 134 -1.98 -10.22 -9.63
N GLY A 135 -2.34 -11.10 -10.58
CA GLY A 135 -3.21 -10.76 -11.71
C GLY A 135 -4.60 -10.31 -11.26
N LYS A 136 -5.23 -11.05 -10.35
CA LYS A 136 -6.52 -10.67 -9.74
C LYS A 136 -6.42 -9.32 -9.01
N PHE A 137 -5.32 -9.07 -8.29
CA PHE A 137 -5.09 -7.77 -7.65
C PHE A 137 -5.06 -6.65 -8.68
N ALA A 138 -4.27 -6.81 -9.76
CA ALA A 138 -4.16 -5.82 -10.82
C ALA A 138 -5.52 -5.50 -11.46
N GLU A 139 -6.30 -6.52 -11.80
CA GLU A 139 -7.64 -6.35 -12.37
C GLU A 139 -8.60 -5.64 -11.41
N ASN A 140 -8.55 -6.00 -10.12
CA ASN A 140 -9.40 -5.38 -9.11
C ASN A 140 -9.03 -3.91 -8.88
N LEU A 141 -7.72 -3.61 -8.80
CA LEU A 141 -7.22 -2.25 -8.66
C LEU A 141 -7.62 -1.39 -9.87
N GLN A 142 -7.46 -1.92 -11.10
CA GLN A 142 -7.86 -1.22 -12.31
C GLN A 142 -9.35 -0.84 -12.30
N LYS A 143 -10.24 -1.78 -11.95
CA LYS A 143 -11.69 -1.53 -11.85
C LYS A 143 -12.03 -0.48 -10.80
N LEU A 144 -11.32 -0.48 -9.66
CA LEU A 144 -11.52 0.55 -8.62
C LEU A 144 -11.09 1.93 -9.10
N LEU A 145 -9.94 2.03 -9.77
CA LEU A 145 -9.45 3.30 -10.32
C LEU A 145 -10.35 3.86 -11.42
N GLU A 146 -10.88 3.01 -12.29
CA GLU A 146 -11.85 3.42 -13.32
C GLU A 146 -13.19 3.90 -12.74
N GLY A 147 -13.54 3.46 -11.54
CA GLY A 147 -14.74 3.88 -10.83
C GLY A 147 -14.58 5.16 -10.01
N VAL A 148 -13.38 5.72 -9.90
CA VAL A 148 -13.14 6.99 -9.20
C VAL A 148 -13.53 8.13 -10.12
N GLU A 149 -14.64 8.81 -9.82
CA GLU A 149 -15.00 10.06 -10.50
C GLU A 149 -13.98 11.15 -10.14
N GLU A 150 -13.51 11.88 -11.15
CA GLU A 150 -12.73 13.09 -10.92
C GLU A 150 -13.57 14.07 -10.08
N ASN A 151 -13.19 14.26 -8.82
CA ASN A 151 -13.79 15.28 -7.98
C ASN A 151 -13.09 16.60 -8.32
N PRO A 152 -13.74 17.57 -8.99
CA PRO A 152 -13.07 18.78 -9.46
C PRO A 152 -12.71 19.78 -8.36
N SER A 153 -12.70 19.35 -7.10
CA SER A 153 -12.51 20.20 -5.92
C SER A 153 -11.15 19.89 -5.25
N HIS A 154 -10.05 20.23 -5.93
CA HIS A 154 -8.76 20.53 -5.27
C HIS A 154 -7.96 21.49 -6.15
#